data_a6f2c362962c88d6e662e48df44f01b5
#
_entry.id   a6f2c362962c88d6e662e48df44f01b5
#
_cell.length_a   1.000
_cell.length_b   1.000
_cell.length_c   1.000
_cell.angle_alpha   90.00
_cell.angle_beta   90.00
_cell.angle_gamma   90.00
#
_symmetry.space_group_name_H-M   'P 1'
#
loop_
_entity.id
_entity.type
_entity.pdbx_description
1 polymer ?
#
loop_
_entity_poly.entity_id
_entity_poly.type
_entity_poly.pdbx_seq_one_letter_code
_entity_poly.pdbx_strand_id
1 'polypeptide(L)'
;MKKISLTQIKPYEAPGHFKMVALKLSGKDETGAEKFWVGLSHFLPGGGAEFGATPAEKYYFVLNGEITVKTEKEEVTLGPWDSVYIAPNEGRSILNKTNKPASMLVVINY
;
A
#
# COMPACT_ATOMS: atom_id res chain seq x y z
N MET A 1 -0.60 -22.07 11.75
CA MET A 1 -0.85 -21.67 10.33
C MET A 1 -2.29 -21.22 10.20
N LYS A 2 -2.54 -20.09 9.55
CA LYS A 2 -3.88 -19.55 9.39
C LYS A 2 -4.09 -19.06 7.96
N LYS A 3 -5.12 -19.56 7.30
CA LYS A 3 -5.50 -19.14 5.95
C LYS A 3 -6.60 -18.09 6.03
N ILE A 4 -6.47 -17.02 5.25
CA ILE A 4 -7.54 -16.05 5.03
C ILE A 4 -7.98 -16.19 3.58
N SER A 5 -9.26 -16.52 3.39
CA SER A 5 -9.84 -16.64 2.05
C SER A 5 -10.18 -15.27 1.49
N LEU A 6 -10.18 -15.15 0.17
CA LEU A 6 -10.53 -13.90 -0.52
C LEU A 6 -11.90 -13.35 -0.06
N THR A 7 -12.86 -14.22 0.20
CA THR A 7 -14.21 -13.83 0.64
C THR A 7 -14.26 -13.26 2.06
N GLN A 8 -13.19 -13.45 2.84
CA GLN A 8 -13.09 -12.94 4.22
C GLN A 8 -12.41 -11.58 4.29
N ILE A 9 -11.78 -11.15 3.21
CA ILE A 9 -11.05 -9.88 3.15
C ILE A 9 -12.06 -8.74 2.96
N LYS A 10 -11.96 -7.72 3.81
CA LYS A 10 -12.88 -6.57 3.77
C LYS A 10 -12.14 -5.27 3.53
N PRO A 11 -12.76 -4.34 2.80
CA PRO A 11 -12.22 -2.99 2.68
C PRO A 11 -12.16 -2.29 4.04
N TYR A 12 -11.19 -1.40 4.18
CA TYR A 12 -11.10 -0.49 5.33
C TYR A 12 -10.79 0.92 4.84
N GLU A 13 -11.09 1.91 5.69
CA GLU A 13 -10.78 3.31 5.40
C GLU A 13 -9.31 3.58 5.65
N ALA A 14 -8.60 4.03 4.62
CA ALA A 14 -7.20 4.44 4.73
C ALA A 14 -7.14 5.96 4.71
N PRO A 15 -6.76 6.62 5.83
CA PRO A 15 -6.72 8.09 5.88
C PRO A 15 -5.81 8.68 4.80
N GLY A 16 -6.25 9.77 4.18
CA GLY A 16 -5.49 10.47 3.15
C GLY A 16 -5.38 9.74 1.82
N HIS A 17 -6.05 8.62 1.66
CA HIS A 17 -6.11 7.87 0.41
C HIS A 17 -7.36 8.25 -0.38
N PHE A 18 -7.29 8.18 -1.70
CA PHE A 18 -8.38 8.58 -2.58
C PHE A 18 -8.42 7.72 -3.85
N LYS A 19 -9.62 7.53 -4.41
CA LYS A 19 -9.88 6.74 -5.63
C LYS A 19 -9.19 5.38 -5.59
N MET A 20 -9.41 4.66 -4.48
CA MET A 20 -8.79 3.37 -4.27
C MET A 20 -9.62 2.52 -3.31
N VAL A 21 -9.29 1.24 -3.26
CA VAL A 21 -9.83 0.30 -2.28
C VAL A 21 -8.65 -0.28 -1.50
N ALA A 22 -8.70 -0.15 -0.19
CA ALA A 22 -7.70 -0.71 0.71
C ALA A 22 -8.26 -1.95 1.39
N LEU A 23 -7.52 -3.05 1.31
CA LEU A 23 -7.88 -4.33 1.89
C LEU A 23 -6.80 -4.76 2.88
N LYS A 24 -7.21 -5.29 4.04
CA LYS A 24 -6.26 -5.83 5.00
C LYS A 24 -6.22 -7.36 4.86
N LEU A 25 -5.09 -7.88 4.41
CA LEU A 25 -4.90 -9.31 4.18
C LEU A 25 -4.52 -10.05 5.45
N SER A 26 -3.69 -9.43 6.29
CA SER A 26 -3.20 -10.03 7.53
C SER A 26 -2.84 -8.92 8.52
N GLY A 27 -3.12 -9.15 9.78
CA GLY A 27 -2.83 -8.22 10.86
C GLY A 27 -3.31 -8.81 12.18
N LYS A 28 -3.31 -7.98 13.23
CA LYS A 28 -3.71 -8.43 14.57
C LYS A 28 -5.09 -9.06 14.60
N ASP A 29 -6.06 -8.40 13.99
CA ASP A 29 -7.46 -8.85 14.01
C ASP A 29 -7.73 -10.01 13.05
N GLU A 30 -7.04 -10.03 11.91
CA GLU A 30 -7.26 -11.04 10.88
C GLU A 30 -6.57 -12.36 11.17
N THR A 31 -5.32 -12.31 11.63
CA THR A 31 -4.48 -13.49 11.81
C THR A 31 -3.79 -13.60 13.14
N GLY A 32 -3.87 -12.56 14.01
CA GLY A 32 -3.11 -12.51 15.26
C GLY A 32 -1.64 -12.12 15.07
N ALA A 33 -1.30 -11.57 13.90
CA ALA A 33 0.07 -11.13 13.64
C ALA A 33 0.49 -10.01 14.58
N GLU A 34 1.71 -10.08 15.13
CA GLU A 34 2.16 -9.15 16.17
C GLU A 34 3.15 -8.11 15.68
N LYS A 35 3.93 -8.41 14.65
CA LYS A 35 5.07 -7.59 14.23
C LYS A 35 4.76 -6.65 13.07
N PHE A 36 3.92 -7.09 12.14
CA PHE A 36 3.57 -6.33 10.95
C PHE A 36 2.19 -6.73 10.45
N TRP A 37 1.67 -5.91 9.56
CA TRP A 37 0.44 -6.25 8.84
C TRP A 37 0.65 -6.09 7.34
N VAL A 38 -0.18 -6.77 6.56
CA VAL A 38 -0.11 -6.78 5.11
C VAL A 38 -1.43 -6.28 4.56
N GLY A 39 -1.35 -5.28 3.71
CA GLY A 39 -2.49 -4.73 2.99
C GLY A 39 -2.36 -4.94 1.49
N LEU A 40 -3.49 -4.82 0.81
CA LEU A 40 -3.57 -4.79 -0.64
C LEU A 40 -4.33 -3.55 -1.04
N SER A 41 -3.72 -2.72 -1.86
CA SER A 41 -4.32 -1.48 -2.36
C SER A 41 -4.60 -1.62 -3.84
N HIS A 42 -5.84 -1.35 -4.24
CA HIS A 42 -6.23 -1.24 -5.64
C HIS A 42 -6.46 0.25 -5.93
N PHE A 43 -5.62 0.83 -6.79
CA PHE A 43 -5.74 2.24 -7.17
C PHE A 43 -6.38 2.37 -8.53
N LEU A 44 -7.46 3.12 -8.62
CA LEU A 44 -8.04 3.54 -9.89
C LEU A 44 -7.12 4.56 -10.58
N PRO A 45 -7.27 4.81 -11.89
CA PRO A 45 -6.59 5.93 -12.53
C PRO A 45 -6.82 7.23 -11.75
N GLY A 46 -5.74 7.93 -11.42
CA GLY A 46 -5.80 9.14 -10.59
C GLY A 46 -5.92 8.88 -9.09
N GLY A 47 -5.96 7.62 -8.66
CA GLY A 47 -5.98 7.25 -7.24
C GLY A 47 -4.61 7.27 -6.60
N GLY A 48 -4.58 7.43 -5.29
CA GLY A 48 -3.31 7.49 -4.57
C GLY A 48 -3.45 7.78 -3.09
N ALA A 49 -2.40 8.34 -2.54
CA ALA A 49 -2.34 8.79 -1.15
C ALA A 49 -1.65 10.14 -1.06
N GLU A 50 -2.21 11.03 -0.25
CA GLU A 50 -1.61 12.33 0.02
C GLU A 50 -0.25 12.19 0.70
N PHE A 51 0.58 13.23 0.57
CA PHE A 51 1.89 13.26 1.22
C PHE A 51 1.74 13.18 2.72
N GLY A 52 2.45 12.26 3.34
CA GLY A 52 2.42 12.07 4.78
C GLY A 52 3.53 11.14 5.24
N ALA A 53 3.79 11.18 6.55
CA ALA A 53 4.81 10.37 7.20
C ALA A 53 4.21 9.68 8.42
N THR A 54 4.72 8.51 8.76
CA THR A 54 4.39 7.79 9.99
C THR A 54 5.66 7.22 10.62
N PRO A 55 5.65 6.88 11.91
CA PRO A 55 6.81 6.25 12.55
C PRO A 55 7.11 4.84 12.04
N ALA A 56 6.17 4.20 11.35
CA ALA A 56 6.36 2.85 10.83
C ALA A 56 7.22 2.83 9.57
N GLU A 57 7.99 1.76 9.41
CA GLU A 57 8.60 1.47 8.12
C GLU A 57 7.64 0.69 7.23
N LYS A 58 7.77 0.84 5.92
CA LYS A 58 6.84 0.27 4.95
C LYS A 58 7.58 -0.31 3.77
N TYR A 59 6.99 -1.36 3.22
CA TYR A 59 7.37 -1.91 1.93
C TYR A 59 6.16 -1.85 1.00
N TYR A 60 6.37 -1.36 -0.22
CA TYR A 60 5.37 -1.39 -1.28
C TYR A 60 5.87 -2.30 -2.38
N PHE A 61 5.02 -3.18 -2.85
CA PHE A 61 5.33 -4.13 -3.92
C PHE A 61 4.20 -4.12 -4.94
N VAL A 62 4.49 -3.68 -6.17
CA VAL A 62 3.47 -3.58 -7.22
C VAL A 62 3.23 -4.96 -7.84
N LEU A 63 1.97 -5.37 -7.90
CA LEU A 63 1.56 -6.64 -8.51
C LEU A 63 1.23 -6.46 -9.98
N ASN A 64 0.48 -5.41 -10.31
CA ASN A 64 0.15 -5.06 -11.69
C ASN A 64 -0.08 -3.56 -11.81
N GLY A 65 -0.01 -3.06 -13.04
CA GLY A 65 -0.11 -1.64 -13.30
C GLY A 65 1.17 -0.90 -12.93
N GLU A 66 1.06 0.43 -12.79
CA GLU A 66 2.18 1.29 -12.41
C GLU A 66 1.76 2.23 -11.29
N ILE A 67 2.65 2.44 -10.36
CA ILE A 67 2.46 3.38 -9.25
C ILE A 67 3.67 4.28 -9.15
N THR A 68 3.44 5.57 -9.01
CA THR A 68 4.49 6.55 -8.74
C THR A 68 4.51 6.88 -7.26
N VAL A 69 5.68 6.74 -6.64
CA VAL A 69 5.91 7.09 -5.24
C VAL A 69 6.89 8.26 -5.19
N LYS A 70 6.52 9.29 -4.45
CA LYS A 70 7.32 10.50 -4.33
C LYS A 70 7.64 10.78 -2.86
N THR A 71 8.92 11.01 -2.58
CA THR A 71 9.39 11.54 -1.30
C THR A 71 9.85 12.99 -1.48
N GLU A 72 10.40 13.61 -0.44
CA GLU A 72 10.97 14.96 -0.56
C GLU A 72 12.19 14.99 -1.48
N LYS A 73 12.89 13.86 -1.62
CA LYS A 73 14.18 13.79 -2.33
C LYS A 73 14.07 13.23 -3.73
N GLU A 74 13.09 12.36 -3.99
CA GLU A 74 13.04 11.65 -5.27
C GLU A 74 11.62 11.20 -5.60
N GLU A 75 11.44 10.86 -6.87
CA GLU A 75 10.21 10.28 -7.39
C GLU A 75 10.59 9.04 -8.19
N VAL A 76 9.92 7.91 -7.92
CA VAL A 76 10.14 6.65 -8.63
C VAL A 76 8.82 6.12 -9.16
N THR A 77 8.87 5.47 -10.31
CA THR A 77 7.71 4.76 -10.87
C THR A 77 7.97 3.27 -10.79
N LEU A 78 7.04 2.56 -10.14
CA LEU A 78 7.11 1.12 -9.92
C LEU A 78 6.20 0.43 -10.92
N GLY A 79 6.74 -0.50 -11.68
CA GLY A 79 5.98 -1.45 -12.49
C GLY A 79 5.80 -2.78 -11.77
N PRO A 80 5.18 -3.80 -12.44
CA PRO A 80 4.97 -5.10 -11.82
C PRO A 80 6.28 -5.71 -11.32
N TRP A 81 6.25 -6.22 -10.07
CA TRP A 81 7.36 -6.84 -9.36
C TRP A 81 8.44 -5.88 -8.87
N ASP A 82 8.28 -4.58 -9.12
CA ASP A 82 9.13 -3.58 -8.47
C ASP A 82 8.66 -3.34 -7.04
N SER A 83 9.60 -3.01 -6.17
CA SER A 83 9.31 -2.67 -4.78
C SER A 83 10.07 -1.43 -4.34
N VAL A 84 9.56 -0.80 -3.28
CA VAL A 84 10.23 0.34 -2.64
C VAL A 84 10.08 0.22 -1.13
N TYR A 85 11.14 0.61 -0.43
CA TYR A 85 11.18 0.70 1.01
C TYR A 85 11.03 2.16 1.44
N ILE A 86 10.14 2.40 2.39
CA ILE A 86 9.94 3.72 3.00
C ILE A 86 10.38 3.62 4.47
N ALA A 87 11.36 4.43 4.84
CA ALA A 87 11.91 4.44 6.19
C ALA A 87 10.92 5.04 7.22
N PRO A 88 11.09 4.74 8.51
CA PRO A 88 10.33 5.43 9.55
C PRO A 88 10.46 6.95 9.41
N ASN A 89 9.33 7.65 9.54
CA ASN A 89 9.23 9.11 9.46
C ASN A 89 9.58 9.72 8.08
N GLU A 90 9.76 8.90 7.08
CA GLU A 90 9.94 9.38 5.71
C GLU A 90 8.58 9.72 5.09
N GLY A 91 8.42 10.99 4.68
CA GLY A 91 7.20 11.44 4.01
C GLY A 91 7.14 10.93 2.57
N ARG A 92 5.94 10.50 2.15
CA ARG A 92 5.71 10.02 0.79
C ARG A 92 4.29 10.33 0.32
N SER A 93 4.12 10.46 -0.97
CA SER A 93 2.84 10.44 -1.67
C SER A 93 2.82 9.29 -2.67
N ILE A 94 1.63 8.87 -3.05
CA ILE A 94 1.42 7.77 -4.01
C ILE A 94 0.43 8.27 -5.06
N LEU A 95 0.68 7.94 -6.33
CA LEU A 95 -0.24 8.31 -7.40
C LEU A 95 -0.20 7.29 -8.54
N ASN A 96 -1.39 6.83 -8.95
CA ASN A 96 -1.56 6.12 -10.22
C ASN A 96 -1.76 7.16 -11.32
N LYS A 97 -0.71 7.45 -12.07
CA LYS A 97 -0.73 8.43 -13.17
C LYS A 97 -1.22 7.84 -14.48
N THR A 98 -1.50 6.53 -14.52
CA THR A 98 -1.89 5.84 -15.75
C THR A 98 -3.40 5.84 -15.94
N ASN A 99 -3.85 5.31 -17.06
CA ASN A 99 -5.27 5.13 -17.36
C ASN A 99 -5.76 3.68 -17.08
N LYS A 100 -5.00 2.91 -16.31
CA LYS A 100 -5.34 1.55 -15.90
C LYS A 100 -5.30 1.42 -14.39
N PRO A 101 -6.10 0.52 -13.79
CA PRO A 101 -5.98 0.22 -12.36
C PRO A 101 -4.60 -0.37 -12.04
N ALA A 102 -4.16 -0.17 -10.81
CA ALA A 102 -2.91 -0.73 -10.31
C ALA A 102 -3.14 -1.37 -8.95
N SER A 103 -2.46 -2.47 -8.68
CA SER A 103 -2.55 -3.19 -7.41
C SER A 103 -1.18 -3.29 -6.76
N MET A 104 -1.14 -3.04 -5.46
CA MET A 104 0.11 -2.94 -4.70
C MET A 104 -0.06 -3.60 -3.33
N LEU A 105 0.86 -4.48 -2.99
CA LEU A 105 0.97 -4.99 -1.62
C LEU A 105 1.68 -3.96 -0.75
N VAL A 106 1.23 -3.86 0.49
CA VAL A 106 1.79 -2.95 1.50
C VAL A 106 2.10 -3.76 2.73
N VAL A 107 3.34 -3.70 3.19
CA VAL A 107 3.75 -4.33 4.46
C VAL A 107 4.18 -3.21 5.39
N ILE A 108 3.57 -3.16 6.57
CA ILE A 108 3.81 -2.10 7.55
C ILE A 108 4.01 -2.74 8.92
N ASN A 109 5.06 -2.36 9.64
CA ASN A 109 5.24 -2.83 11.01
C ASN A 109 4.27 -2.13 11.97
N TYR A 110 3.98 -2.82 13.04
CA TYR A 110 3.25 -2.23 14.15
C TYR A 110 4.16 -1.35 15.01
#